data_e114da90f0c994d6bf97d425000b29e6
#
_entry.id   e114da90f0c994d6bf97d425000b29e6
#
_cell.length_a   1.000
_cell.length_b   1.000
_cell.length_c   1.000
_cell.angle_alpha   90.00
_cell.angle_beta   90.00
_cell.angle_gamma   90.00
#
_symmetry.space_group_name_H-M   'P 1'
#
loop_
_entity.id
_entity.type
_entity.pdbx_description
1 polymer ?
#
loop_
_entity_poly.entity_id
_entity_poly.type
_entity_poly.pdbx_seq_one_letter_code
_entity_poly.pdbx_strand_id
1 'polypeptide(L)'
;MSFHVVDVDVFTGSAFPNAATATTDQKVAAAQAYLNKLSVDDRATVYRKCMTAPDDTTLDAALTQTMETFTRDDAKEMADNGVFEASGKTAQQMKEMIDAMDDETFIRFFRPYMRAILSMQMQQETVKAYSGMTSQEVISAISAKGISSSQYADVYDNYVASSASGSTYNNNLKKLGYVDKDSPSAINIYASSFENKDQISACIDD
;
A
#
# COMPACT_ATOMS: atom_id res chain seq x y z
N MET A 1 -28.43 12.42 -14.78
CA MET A 1 -27.06 12.16 -14.27
C MET A 1 -27.06 12.56 -12.80
N SER A 2 -26.98 11.62 -11.90
CA SER A 2 -26.85 11.91 -10.46
C SER A 2 -25.36 12.13 -10.19
N PHE A 3 -24.95 13.36 -9.93
CA PHE A 3 -23.59 13.65 -9.45
C PHE A 3 -23.54 13.25 -7.97
N HIS A 4 -22.84 12.17 -7.65
CA HIS A 4 -22.49 11.86 -6.28
C HIS A 4 -21.34 12.80 -5.84
N VAL A 5 -21.73 13.92 -5.24
CA VAL A 5 -20.82 14.96 -4.72
C VAL A 5 -19.98 14.46 -3.53
N VAL A 6 -20.22 13.24 -3.06
CA VAL A 6 -19.55 12.60 -1.94
C VAL A 6 -18.16 12.00 -2.29
N ASP A 7 -17.87 11.87 -3.59
CA ASP A 7 -16.68 11.10 -4.03
C ASP A 7 -15.48 11.99 -4.35
N VAL A 8 -15.67 13.30 -4.47
CA VAL A 8 -14.64 14.24 -4.92
C VAL A 8 -14.58 15.47 -4.01
N ASP A 9 -13.38 15.85 -3.62
CA ASP A 9 -13.10 17.09 -2.93
C ASP A 9 -13.34 18.28 -3.88
N VAL A 10 -14.36 19.07 -3.58
CA VAL A 10 -14.78 20.23 -4.40
C VAL A 10 -13.74 21.35 -4.46
N PHE A 11 -12.75 21.38 -3.54
CA PHE A 11 -11.71 22.41 -3.51
C PHE A 11 -10.48 22.03 -4.35
N THR A 12 -10.18 20.72 -4.48
CA THR A 12 -9.00 20.24 -5.17
C THR A 12 -9.32 19.46 -6.44
N GLY A 13 -10.55 19.00 -6.62
CA GLY A 13 -10.96 18.12 -7.72
C GLY A 13 -10.44 16.68 -7.57
N SER A 14 -9.77 16.37 -6.46
CA SER A 14 -9.23 15.05 -6.18
C SER A 14 -10.24 14.17 -5.44
N ALA A 15 -10.17 12.86 -5.62
CA ALA A 15 -10.98 11.93 -4.83
C ALA A 15 -10.67 12.06 -3.33
N PHE A 16 -11.67 11.87 -2.48
CA PHE A 16 -11.41 11.80 -1.04
C PHE A 16 -10.60 10.54 -0.71
N PRO A 17 -9.71 10.61 0.32
CA PRO A 17 -8.92 9.46 0.72
C PRO A 17 -9.84 8.38 1.29
N ASN A 18 -9.99 7.31 0.53
CA ASN A 18 -10.59 6.07 1.00
C ASN A 18 -9.50 4.98 1.15
N ALA A 19 -8.24 5.42 1.21
CA ALA A 19 -7.06 4.55 1.14
C ALA A 19 -7.00 3.52 2.27
N ALA A 20 -7.51 3.84 3.45
CA ALA A 20 -7.52 2.91 4.59
C ALA A 20 -8.59 1.80 4.48
N THR A 21 -9.58 1.94 3.60
CA THR A 21 -10.73 1.03 3.48
C THR A 21 -10.97 0.51 2.06
N ALA A 22 -10.14 0.91 1.09
CA ALA A 22 -10.30 0.45 -0.29
C ALA A 22 -10.04 -1.06 -0.39
N THR A 23 -11.02 -1.80 -0.89
CA THR A 23 -10.85 -3.23 -1.18
C THR A 23 -9.86 -3.43 -2.33
N THR A 24 -9.30 -4.64 -2.45
CA THR A 24 -8.40 -4.98 -3.55
C THR A 24 -9.02 -4.67 -4.92
N ASP A 25 -10.29 -5.00 -5.12
CA ASP A 25 -10.99 -4.73 -6.39
C ASP A 25 -11.12 -3.24 -6.68
N GLN A 26 -11.37 -2.43 -5.64
CA GLN A 26 -11.42 -0.96 -5.77
C GLN A 26 -10.05 -0.39 -6.13
N LYS A 27 -8.98 -0.89 -5.51
CA LYS A 27 -7.61 -0.50 -5.85
C LYS A 27 -7.27 -0.86 -7.29
N VAL A 28 -7.62 -2.07 -7.73
CA VAL A 28 -7.41 -2.53 -9.11
C VAL A 28 -8.13 -1.63 -10.11
N ALA A 29 -9.43 -1.39 -9.90
CA ALA A 29 -10.22 -0.54 -10.80
C ALA A 29 -9.68 0.89 -10.88
N ALA A 30 -9.31 1.49 -9.76
CA ALA A 30 -8.74 2.84 -9.70
C ALA A 30 -7.36 2.92 -10.37
N ALA A 31 -6.49 1.93 -10.15
CA ALA A 31 -5.18 1.85 -10.80
C ALA A 31 -5.30 1.69 -12.32
N GLN A 32 -6.21 0.83 -12.80
CA GLN A 32 -6.51 0.68 -14.23
C GLN A 32 -7.00 1.99 -14.86
N ALA A 33 -7.95 2.66 -14.19
CA ALA A 33 -8.47 3.95 -14.65
C ALA A 33 -7.37 5.02 -14.71
N TYR A 34 -6.44 5.03 -13.75
CA TYR A 34 -5.28 5.90 -13.73
C TYR A 34 -4.33 5.60 -14.91
N LEU A 35 -3.90 4.35 -15.05
CA LEU A 35 -2.99 3.91 -16.11
C LEU A 35 -3.53 4.19 -17.52
N ASN A 36 -4.85 4.09 -17.71
CA ASN A 36 -5.50 4.34 -19.01
C ASN A 36 -5.50 5.83 -19.41
N LYS A 37 -5.30 6.75 -18.46
CA LYS A 37 -5.21 8.20 -18.72
C LYS A 37 -3.79 8.65 -19.05
N LEU A 38 -2.79 7.83 -18.76
CA LEU A 38 -1.38 8.18 -18.95
C LEU A 38 -0.98 8.10 -20.43
N SER A 39 0.02 8.92 -20.79
CA SER A 39 0.76 8.77 -22.04
C SER A 39 1.50 7.41 -22.07
N VAL A 40 1.97 6.98 -23.24
CA VAL A 40 2.77 5.75 -23.39
C VAL A 40 4.03 5.82 -22.51
N ASP A 41 4.73 6.93 -22.48
CA ASP A 41 5.97 7.10 -21.73
C ASP A 41 5.73 7.14 -20.23
N ASP A 42 4.70 7.86 -19.77
CA ASP A 42 4.34 7.90 -18.35
C ASP A 42 3.88 6.53 -17.85
N ARG A 43 3.07 5.82 -18.64
CA ARG A 43 2.64 4.46 -18.31
C ARG A 43 3.81 3.49 -18.22
N ALA A 44 4.75 3.55 -19.17
CA ALA A 44 5.96 2.74 -19.12
C ALA A 44 6.83 3.06 -17.89
N THR A 45 6.87 4.33 -17.48
CA THR A 45 7.57 4.74 -16.26
C THR A 45 6.95 4.16 -15.02
N VAL A 46 5.61 4.20 -14.88
CA VAL A 46 4.88 3.57 -13.78
C VAL A 46 5.12 2.05 -13.78
N TYR A 47 5.08 1.43 -14.95
CA TYR A 47 5.31 0.00 -15.11
C TYR A 47 6.72 -0.41 -14.67
N ARG A 48 7.76 0.32 -15.10
CA ARG A 48 9.14 0.06 -14.65
C ARG A 48 9.32 0.18 -13.14
N LYS A 49 8.49 0.98 -12.48
CA LYS A 49 8.59 1.21 -11.04
C LYS A 49 7.75 0.24 -10.20
N CYS A 50 6.54 -0.07 -10.63
CA CYS A 50 5.58 -0.86 -9.83
C CYS A 50 5.40 -2.30 -10.32
N MET A 51 5.81 -2.62 -11.56
CA MET A 51 5.55 -3.93 -12.17
C MET A 51 6.83 -4.79 -12.29
N THR A 52 7.86 -4.46 -11.52
CA THR A 52 9.13 -5.23 -11.52
C THR A 52 9.14 -6.33 -10.47
N ALA A 53 8.35 -6.21 -9.43
CA ALA A 53 8.19 -7.26 -8.44
C ALA A 53 7.57 -8.52 -9.07
N PRO A 54 8.05 -9.72 -8.73
CA PRO A 54 7.41 -10.95 -9.16
C PRO A 54 6.01 -11.05 -8.55
N ASP A 55 5.08 -11.65 -9.28
CA ASP A 55 3.79 -12.01 -8.70
C ASP A 55 3.95 -13.17 -7.69
N ASP A 56 3.03 -13.24 -6.73
CA ASP A 56 3.11 -14.19 -5.63
C ASP A 56 3.13 -15.65 -6.11
N THR A 57 2.40 -15.99 -7.17
CA THR A 57 2.34 -17.37 -7.71
C THR A 57 3.71 -17.80 -8.25
N THR A 58 4.33 -16.93 -9.05
CA THR A 58 5.68 -17.17 -9.61
C THR A 58 6.73 -17.25 -8.49
N LEU A 59 6.65 -16.34 -7.52
CA LEU A 59 7.56 -16.31 -6.39
C LEU A 59 7.41 -17.55 -5.49
N ASP A 60 6.20 -18.00 -5.20
CA ASP A 60 5.96 -19.18 -4.38
C ASP A 60 6.39 -20.48 -5.08
N ALA A 61 6.24 -20.57 -6.40
CA ALA A 61 6.74 -21.71 -7.18
C ALA A 61 8.29 -21.76 -7.13
N ALA A 62 8.96 -20.63 -7.36
CA ALA A 62 10.41 -20.54 -7.28
C ALA A 62 10.92 -20.83 -5.85
N LEU A 63 10.23 -20.31 -4.83
CA LEU A 63 10.56 -20.57 -3.42
C LEU A 63 10.44 -22.05 -3.08
N THR A 64 9.39 -22.72 -3.53
CA THR A 64 9.18 -24.14 -3.29
C THR A 64 10.32 -24.96 -3.89
N GLN A 65 10.66 -24.70 -5.15
CA GLN A 65 11.76 -25.37 -5.83
C GLN A 65 13.12 -25.11 -5.13
N THR A 66 13.35 -23.87 -4.70
CA THR A 66 14.61 -23.51 -3.99
C THR A 66 14.69 -24.21 -2.65
N MET A 67 13.62 -24.27 -1.88
CA MET A 67 13.59 -24.90 -0.57
C MET A 67 13.76 -26.42 -0.61
N GLU A 68 13.44 -27.08 -1.74
CA GLU A 68 13.71 -28.51 -1.92
C GLU A 68 15.21 -28.85 -1.95
N THR A 69 16.05 -27.91 -2.39
CA THR A 69 17.49 -28.09 -2.52
C THR A 69 18.29 -27.32 -1.48
N PHE A 70 17.67 -26.43 -0.72
CA PHE A 70 18.33 -25.59 0.27
C PHE A 70 18.73 -26.39 1.51
N THR A 71 20.02 -26.42 1.79
CA THR A 71 20.61 -27.23 2.86
C THR A 71 21.05 -26.37 4.05
N ARG A 72 21.40 -27.05 5.18
CA ARG A 72 21.99 -26.39 6.35
C ARG A 72 23.38 -25.79 6.02
N ASP A 73 24.12 -26.41 5.12
CA ASP A 73 25.43 -25.91 4.72
C ASP A 73 25.28 -24.61 3.91
N ASP A 74 24.29 -24.53 3.02
CA ASP A 74 23.95 -23.26 2.33
C ASP A 74 23.57 -22.16 3.33
N ALA A 75 22.77 -22.48 4.34
CA ALA A 75 22.41 -21.55 5.39
C ALA A 75 23.61 -21.06 6.22
N LYS A 76 24.60 -21.94 6.49
CA LYS A 76 25.83 -21.57 7.16
C LYS A 76 26.72 -20.69 6.30
N GLU A 77 26.79 -20.97 4.99
CA GLU A 77 27.48 -20.10 4.04
C GLU A 77 26.86 -18.70 3.99
N MET A 78 25.52 -18.61 4.01
CA MET A 78 24.82 -17.32 4.13
C MET A 78 25.20 -16.57 5.41
N ALA A 79 25.39 -17.30 6.53
CA ALA A 79 25.83 -16.69 7.78
C ALA A 79 27.26 -16.15 7.67
N ASP A 80 28.18 -16.89 7.03
CA ASP A 80 29.55 -16.44 6.78
C ASP A 80 29.60 -15.21 5.86
N ASN A 81 28.70 -15.14 4.90
CA ASN A 81 28.56 -14.00 3.98
C ASN A 81 27.82 -12.78 4.60
N GLY A 82 27.50 -12.80 5.90
CA GLY A 82 26.92 -11.66 6.62
C GLY A 82 25.43 -11.42 6.37
N VAL A 83 24.73 -12.35 5.73
CA VAL A 83 23.30 -12.18 5.39
C VAL A 83 22.44 -11.91 6.64
N PHE A 84 22.87 -12.37 7.81
CA PHE A 84 22.15 -12.25 9.07
C PHE A 84 22.69 -11.18 10.02
N GLU A 85 23.60 -10.30 9.58
CA GLU A 85 24.19 -9.24 10.43
C GLU A 85 23.11 -8.32 11.03
N ALA A 86 22.06 -8.01 10.27
CA ALA A 86 20.93 -7.21 10.76
C ALA A 86 20.19 -7.84 11.95
N SER A 87 20.33 -9.15 12.18
CA SER A 87 19.76 -9.84 13.35
C SER A 87 20.53 -9.60 14.66
N GLY A 88 21.67 -8.92 14.60
CA GLY A 88 22.56 -8.69 15.75
C GLY A 88 23.32 -9.93 16.21
N LYS A 89 23.30 -11.02 15.44
CA LYS A 89 24.02 -12.27 15.75
C LYS A 89 25.32 -12.36 14.93
N THR A 90 26.35 -12.94 15.54
CA THR A 90 27.59 -13.28 14.80
C THR A 90 27.34 -14.48 13.89
N ALA A 91 28.19 -14.66 12.85
CA ALA A 91 28.13 -15.83 11.99
C ALA A 91 28.21 -17.13 12.79
N GLN A 92 29.08 -17.18 13.81
CA GLN A 92 29.25 -18.35 14.67
C GLN A 92 27.98 -18.68 15.46
N GLN A 93 27.33 -17.66 16.08
CA GLN A 93 26.07 -17.85 16.81
C GLN A 93 24.96 -18.30 15.88
N MET A 94 24.91 -17.80 14.65
CA MET A 94 23.93 -18.24 13.66
C MET A 94 24.15 -19.71 13.26
N LYS A 95 25.41 -20.15 13.04
CA LYS A 95 25.72 -21.54 12.72
C LYS A 95 25.33 -22.50 13.85
N GLU A 96 25.61 -22.15 15.09
CA GLU A 96 25.20 -22.94 16.26
C GLU A 96 23.67 -23.05 16.36
N MET A 97 22.98 -21.98 16.05
CA MET A 97 21.50 -21.97 16.00
C MET A 97 20.98 -22.87 14.87
N ILE A 98 21.59 -22.81 13.68
CA ILE A 98 21.23 -23.67 12.53
C ILE A 98 21.41 -25.15 12.88
N ASP A 99 22.51 -25.51 13.54
CA ASP A 99 22.78 -26.88 13.94
C ASP A 99 21.82 -27.40 15.02
N ALA A 100 21.30 -26.52 15.86
CA ALA A 100 20.35 -26.86 16.92
C ALA A 100 18.87 -26.98 16.43
N MET A 101 18.56 -26.52 15.22
CA MET A 101 17.20 -26.59 14.67
C MET A 101 16.85 -28.01 14.21
N ASP A 102 15.62 -28.46 14.47
CA ASP A 102 15.05 -29.56 13.69
C ASP A 102 14.67 -29.11 12.27
N ASP A 103 14.31 -30.05 11.40
CA ASP A 103 14.07 -29.75 9.98
C ASP A 103 12.84 -28.87 9.78
N GLU A 104 11.79 -29.04 10.57
CA GLU A 104 10.59 -28.21 10.48
C GLU A 104 10.88 -26.76 10.88
N THR A 105 11.60 -26.59 12.00
CA THR A 105 12.02 -25.25 12.46
C THR A 105 12.97 -24.60 11.48
N PHE A 106 13.90 -25.36 10.90
CA PHE A 106 14.82 -24.89 9.87
C PHE A 106 14.07 -24.33 8.65
N ILE A 107 13.16 -25.11 8.07
CA ILE A 107 12.36 -24.68 6.91
C ILE A 107 11.52 -23.46 7.27
N ARG A 108 10.82 -23.46 8.41
CA ARG A 108 9.97 -22.35 8.86
C ARG A 108 10.78 -21.06 9.09
N PHE A 109 12.00 -21.18 9.60
CA PHE A 109 12.87 -20.03 9.85
C PHE A 109 13.43 -19.44 8.56
N PHE A 110 13.93 -20.27 7.64
CA PHE A 110 14.62 -19.80 6.44
C PHE A 110 13.69 -19.45 5.29
N ARG A 111 12.50 -20.03 5.21
CA ARG A 111 11.54 -19.76 4.14
C ARG A 111 11.26 -18.26 3.89
N PRO A 112 10.99 -17.42 4.90
CA PRO A 112 10.78 -15.98 4.68
C PRO A 112 12.05 -15.25 4.20
N TYR A 113 13.24 -15.66 4.64
CA TYR A 113 14.50 -15.11 4.14
C TYR A 113 14.72 -15.46 2.66
N MET A 114 14.54 -16.71 2.31
CA MET A 114 14.67 -17.15 0.92
C MET A 114 13.64 -16.50 0.01
N ARG A 115 12.40 -16.32 0.48
CA ARG A 115 11.38 -15.56 -0.24
C ARG A 115 11.84 -14.12 -0.54
N ALA A 116 12.40 -13.43 0.44
CA ALA A 116 12.90 -12.06 0.28
C ALA A 116 14.07 -11.99 -0.72
N ILE A 117 15.02 -12.91 -0.63
CA ILE A 117 16.16 -12.99 -1.54
C ILE A 117 15.70 -13.25 -2.98
N LEU A 118 14.86 -14.25 -3.18
CA LEU A 118 14.31 -14.59 -4.50
C LEU A 118 13.49 -13.43 -5.09
N SER A 119 12.66 -12.79 -4.28
CA SER A 119 11.89 -11.63 -4.71
C SER A 119 12.82 -10.51 -5.22
N MET A 120 13.88 -10.22 -4.49
CA MET A 120 14.86 -9.20 -4.86
C MET A 120 15.63 -9.58 -6.12
N GLN A 121 16.07 -10.83 -6.27
CA GLN A 121 16.77 -11.32 -7.45
C GLN A 121 15.88 -11.23 -8.69
N MET A 122 14.67 -11.76 -8.64
CA MET A 122 13.71 -11.72 -9.74
C MET A 122 13.33 -10.28 -10.12
N GLN A 123 13.20 -9.39 -9.13
CA GLN A 123 12.96 -7.97 -9.38
C GLN A 123 14.14 -7.33 -10.11
N GLN A 124 15.39 -7.58 -9.68
CA GLN A 124 16.58 -7.06 -10.34
C GLN A 124 16.71 -7.54 -11.79
N GLU A 125 16.43 -8.82 -12.05
CA GLU A 125 16.41 -9.37 -13.40
C GLU A 125 15.35 -8.68 -14.27
N THR A 126 14.16 -8.45 -13.73
CA THR A 126 13.09 -7.74 -14.44
C THR A 126 13.47 -6.28 -14.73
N VAL A 127 14.03 -5.58 -13.75
CA VAL A 127 14.54 -4.20 -13.94
C VAL A 127 15.61 -4.16 -15.04
N LYS A 128 16.54 -5.10 -15.00
CA LYS A 128 17.59 -5.21 -16.03
C LYS A 128 17.01 -5.48 -17.42
N ALA A 129 16.04 -6.39 -17.51
CA ALA A 129 15.37 -6.68 -18.78
C ALA A 129 14.65 -5.45 -19.35
N TYR A 130 13.93 -4.69 -18.49
CA TYR A 130 13.19 -3.51 -18.95
C TYR A 130 14.05 -2.27 -19.21
N SER A 131 15.28 -2.23 -18.69
CA SER A 131 16.16 -1.05 -18.86
C SER A 131 16.56 -0.79 -20.31
N GLY A 132 16.64 -1.84 -21.12
CA GLY A 132 16.98 -1.75 -22.55
C GLY A 132 15.79 -1.62 -23.51
N MET A 133 14.54 -1.67 -22.98
CA MET A 133 13.33 -1.66 -23.78
C MET A 133 12.80 -0.22 -23.99
N THR A 134 12.20 0.02 -25.14
CA THR A 134 11.39 1.23 -25.39
C THR A 134 10.11 1.22 -24.51
N SER A 135 9.46 2.37 -24.37
CA SER A 135 8.21 2.46 -23.60
C SER A 135 7.12 1.53 -24.13
N GLN A 136 7.01 1.42 -25.45
CA GLN A 136 6.02 0.54 -26.09
C GLN A 136 6.32 -0.95 -25.85
N GLU A 137 7.60 -1.33 -25.91
CA GLU A 137 8.02 -2.72 -25.63
C GLU A 137 7.77 -3.11 -24.18
N VAL A 138 8.03 -2.24 -23.20
CA VAL A 138 7.72 -2.47 -21.79
C VAL A 138 6.23 -2.69 -21.58
N ILE A 139 5.37 -1.82 -22.14
CA ILE A 139 3.93 -1.95 -22.05
C ILE A 139 3.47 -3.29 -22.65
N SER A 140 3.98 -3.64 -23.84
CA SER A 140 3.63 -4.88 -24.51
C SER A 140 4.06 -6.12 -23.72
N ALA A 141 5.28 -6.12 -23.18
CA ALA A 141 5.81 -7.22 -22.38
C ALA A 141 4.99 -7.46 -21.10
N ILE A 142 4.65 -6.37 -20.38
CA ILE A 142 3.84 -6.46 -19.16
C ILE A 142 2.40 -6.88 -19.47
N SER A 143 1.80 -6.34 -20.54
CA SER A 143 0.46 -6.71 -20.95
C SER A 143 0.36 -8.18 -21.38
N ALA A 144 1.39 -8.72 -22.03
CA ALA A 144 1.46 -10.12 -22.42
C ALA A 144 1.61 -11.07 -21.21
N LYS A 145 2.36 -10.65 -20.19
CA LYS A 145 2.54 -11.42 -18.94
C LYS A 145 1.29 -11.39 -18.06
N GLY A 146 0.48 -10.33 -18.17
CA GLY A 146 -0.61 -10.02 -17.25
C GLY A 146 -0.12 -9.22 -16.05
N ILE A 147 -1.04 -8.48 -15.43
CA ILE A 147 -0.79 -7.66 -14.26
C ILE A 147 -1.60 -8.23 -13.10
N SER A 148 -0.93 -8.59 -12.02
CA SER A 148 -1.57 -9.14 -10.83
C SER A 148 -2.31 -8.06 -10.03
N SER A 149 -3.26 -8.49 -9.19
CA SER A 149 -3.98 -7.57 -8.28
C SER A 149 -3.04 -6.87 -7.30
N SER A 150 -1.96 -7.53 -6.86
CA SER A 150 -0.94 -6.92 -5.99
C SER A 150 -0.18 -5.81 -6.71
N GLN A 151 0.22 -6.02 -7.97
CA GLN A 151 0.87 -5.00 -8.79
C GLN A 151 -0.04 -3.79 -9.06
N TYR A 152 -1.34 -4.00 -9.29
CA TYR A 152 -2.29 -2.89 -9.38
C TYR A 152 -2.44 -2.17 -8.03
N ALA A 153 -2.42 -2.89 -6.91
CA ALA A 153 -2.47 -2.27 -5.58
C ALA A 153 -1.23 -1.38 -5.34
N ASP A 154 -0.04 -1.81 -5.78
CA ASP A 154 1.18 -1.00 -5.71
C ASP A 154 1.07 0.29 -6.55
N VAL A 155 0.46 0.22 -7.74
CA VAL A 155 0.17 1.43 -8.53
C VAL A 155 -0.80 2.34 -7.79
N TYR A 156 -1.86 1.78 -7.22
CA TYR A 156 -2.82 2.55 -6.44
C TYR A 156 -2.15 3.26 -5.26
N ASP A 157 -1.41 2.54 -4.46
CA ASP A 157 -0.79 3.06 -3.23
C ASP A 157 0.29 4.12 -3.53
N ASN A 158 1.04 3.97 -4.61
CA ASN A 158 2.13 4.90 -4.97
C ASN A 158 1.67 6.13 -5.79
N TYR A 159 0.60 6.02 -6.58
CA TYR A 159 0.23 7.06 -7.56
C TYR A 159 -1.21 7.55 -7.43
N VAL A 160 -2.15 6.70 -7.04
CA VAL A 160 -3.57 7.08 -6.94
C VAL A 160 -3.88 7.57 -5.53
N ALA A 161 -3.47 6.85 -4.50
CA ALA A 161 -3.68 7.24 -3.10
C ALA A 161 -2.99 8.57 -2.75
N SER A 162 -1.81 8.83 -3.34
CA SER A 162 -1.07 10.08 -3.14
C SER A 162 -1.72 11.30 -3.83
N SER A 163 -2.58 11.08 -4.83
CA SER A 163 -3.36 12.12 -5.49
C SER A 163 -4.71 12.38 -4.83
N ALA A 164 -5.04 11.64 -3.76
CA ALA A 164 -6.24 11.87 -3.00
C ALA A 164 -6.17 13.20 -2.22
N SER A 165 -7.32 13.81 -2.00
CA SER A 165 -7.41 15.02 -1.18
C SER A 165 -6.92 14.77 0.25
N GLY A 166 -6.20 15.72 0.85
CA GLY A 166 -5.87 15.72 2.28
C GLY A 166 -7.05 16.04 3.20
N SER A 167 -8.26 16.19 2.65
CA SER A 167 -9.48 16.53 3.37
C SER A 167 -10.48 15.36 3.36
N THR A 168 -11.56 15.48 4.11
CA THR A 168 -12.71 14.58 4.10
C THR A 168 -13.96 15.32 3.64
N TYR A 169 -14.97 14.59 3.19
CA TYR A 169 -16.28 15.18 2.84
C TYR A 169 -16.84 16.06 3.98
N ASN A 170 -16.83 15.56 5.21
CA ASN A 170 -17.32 16.31 6.38
C ASN A 170 -16.48 17.56 6.69
N ASN A 171 -15.16 17.50 6.49
CA ASN A 171 -14.30 18.67 6.64
C ASN A 171 -14.61 19.74 5.57
N ASN A 172 -14.91 19.31 4.35
CA ASN A 172 -15.30 20.23 3.29
C ASN A 172 -16.68 20.83 3.53
N LEU A 173 -17.63 20.06 4.02
CA LEU A 173 -18.94 20.58 4.43
C LEU A 173 -18.82 21.68 5.49
N LYS A 174 -17.98 21.46 6.52
CA LYS A 174 -17.70 22.49 7.55
C LYS A 174 -17.07 23.75 6.94
N LYS A 175 -16.12 23.60 6.01
CA LYS A 175 -15.52 24.74 5.31
C LYS A 175 -16.53 25.52 4.45
N LEU A 176 -17.54 24.83 3.91
CA LEU A 176 -18.64 25.42 3.15
C LEU A 176 -19.74 26.04 4.05
N GLY A 177 -19.55 26.00 5.37
CA GLY A 177 -20.51 26.57 6.32
C GLY A 177 -21.67 25.66 6.70
N TYR A 178 -21.57 24.35 6.37
CA TYR A 178 -22.56 23.39 6.86
C TYR A 178 -22.46 23.25 8.36
N VAL A 179 -23.58 23.46 9.04
CA VAL A 179 -23.73 23.26 10.48
C VAL A 179 -24.56 21.98 10.70
N ASP A 180 -23.95 21.01 11.36
CA ASP A 180 -24.69 19.83 11.81
C ASP A 180 -25.63 20.22 12.94
N LYS A 181 -26.94 20.06 12.70
CA LYS A 181 -27.99 20.41 13.67
C LYS A 181 -28.03 19.48 14.88
N ASP A 182 -27.53 18.26 14.69
CA ASP A 182 -27.51 17.23 15.74
C ASP A 182 -26.22 17.30 16.59
N SER A 183 -25.21 18.06 16.12
CA SER A 183 -23.94 18.28 16.83
C SER A 183 -23.45 19.73 16.62
N PRO A 184 -24.18 20.75 17.12
CA PRO A 184 -23.79 22.13 16.97
C PRO A 184 -22.53 22.44 17.79
N SER A 185 -21.62 23.25 17.24
CA SER A 185 -20.40 23.69 17.95
C SER A 185 -20.69 24.76 18.99
N ALA A 186 -21.79 25.46 18.89
CA ALA A 186 -22.29 26.44 19.85
C ALA A 186 -23.79 26.63 19.68
N ILE A 187 -24.49 26.84 20.78
CA ILE A 187 -25.90 27.21 20.81
C ILE A 187 -26.00 28.58 21.47
N ASN A 188 -26.48 29.56 20.73
CA ASN A 188 -26.73 30.88 21.26
C ASN A 188 -28.21 30.99 21.58
N ILE A 189 -28.56 31.21 22.84
CA ILE A 189 -29.93 31.40 23.31
C ILE A 189 -30.15 32.89 23.60
N TYR A 190 -31.10 33.47 22.93
CA TYR A 190 -31.48 34.88 23.12
C TYR A 190 -32.77 34.96 23.95
N ALA A 191 -32.65 35.48 25.16
CA ALA A 191 -33.82 35.71 26.00
C ALA A 191 -34.60 36.90 25.48
N SER A 192 -35.94 36.82 25.52
CA SER A 192 -36.84 37.89 25.12
C SER A 192 -37.06 38.95 26.21
N SER A 193 -36.64 38.68 27.46
CA SER A 193 -36.66 39.60 28.59
C SER A 193 -35.55 39.26 29.59
N PHE A 194 -35.25 40.17 30.55
CA PHE A 194 -34.26 39.90 31.61
C PHE A 194 -34.73 38.77 32.55
N GLU A 195 -36.03 38.66 32.84
CA GLU A 195 -36.56 37.57 33.69
C GLU A 195 -36.41 36.21 33.00
N ASN A 196 -36.66 36.15 31.68
CA ASN A 196 -36.44 34.92 30.91
C ASN A 196 -34.94 34.53 30.83
N LYS A 197 -34.04 35.53 30.85
CA LYS A 197 -32.58 35.24 30.90
C LYS A 197 -32.20 34.52 32.17
N ASP A 198 -32.71 34.95 33.31
CA ASP A 198 -32.39 34.33 34.63
C ASP A 198 -32.96 32.92 34.71
N GLN A 199 -34.15 32.68 34.14
CA GLN A 199 -34.70 31.32 34.06
C GLN A 199 -33.89 30.40 33.14
N ILE A 200 -33.39 30.90 32.01
CA ILE A 200 -32.53 30.13 31.11
C ILE A 200 -31.20 29.78 31.77
N SER A 201 -30.57 30.73 32.48
CA SER A 201 -29.36 30.49 33.25
C SER A 201 -29.55 29.38 34.32
N ALA A 202 -30.66 29.44 35.07
CA ALA A 202 -30.96 28.43 36.07
C ALA A 202 -31.18 27.02 35.48
N CYS A 203 -31.69 26.91 34.24
CA CYS A 203 -31.81 25.61 33.54
C CYS A 203 -30.51 25.06 32.96
N ILE A 204 -29.47 25.88 32.79
CA ILE A 204 -28.17 25.47 32.26
C ILE A 204 -27.23 25.05 33.40
N ASP A 205 -27.41 25.63 34.60
CA ASP A 205 -26.56 25.40 35.76
C ASP A 205 -27.01 24.17 36.62
N ASP A 206 -28.14 23.50 36.25
CA ASP A 206 -28.64 22.21 36.81
C ASP A 206 -28.11 21.04 35.96
#